data_1ba84b74e6129b7bed5161811af13f1b
#
_entry.id   1ba84b74e6129b7bed5161811af13f1b
#
_cell.length_a   1.000
_cell.length_b   1.000
_cell.length_c   1.000
_cell.angle_alpha   90.00
_cell.angle_beta   90.00
_cell.angle_gamma   90.00
#
_symmetry.space_group_name_H-M   'P 1'
#
loop_
_entity.id
_entity.type
_entity.pdbx_description
1 polymer ?
#
loop_
_entity_poly.entity_id
_entity_poly.type
_entity_poly.pdbx_seq_one_letter_code
_entity_poly.pdbx_strand_id
1 'polypeptide(L)'
;MLLLALGLAIVLGGILWLRLHPFLSLVLGAFAVGGLTSIDNIEKSMAAKYHGDSFRAAINDLVIGRIGELKKKGKPFDERIIRKTVKQELTQTEKDKLKSNAEAKAESYAKDNTTLSRITAAFGSTCGKIGILIAMACVIGRCLLAS
;
A
#
# COMPACT_ATOMS: atom_id res chain seq x y z
N MET A 1 11.71 12.11 8.42
CA MET A 1 11.32 12.44 9.81
C MET A 1 10.79 13.87 9.93
N LEU A 2 11.47 14.88 9.37
CA LEU A 2 11.07 16.30 9.49
C LEU A 2 9.68 16.60 8.92
N LEU A 3 9.31 16.04 7.75
CA LEU A 3 7.98 16.18 7.13
C LEU A 3 6.85 15.60 7.99
N LEU A 4 7.12 14.46 8.67
CA LEU A 4 6.15 13.85 9.58
C LEU A 4 5.93 14.72 10.82
N ALA A 5 7.02 15.25 11.40
CA ALA A 5 6.94 16.15 12.54
C ALA A 5 6.18 17.44 12.17
N LEU A 6 6.43 17.99 10.98
CA LEU A 6 5.73 19.17 10.47
C LEU A 6 4.23 18.90 10.29
N GLY A 7 3.86 17.77 9.68
CA GLY A 7 2.47 17.37 9.54
C GLY A 7 1.74 17.22 10.86
N LEU A 8 2.40 16.59 11.84
CA LEU A 8 1.87 16.44 13.19
C LEU A 8 1.69 17.80 13.89
N ALA A 9 2.68 18.70 13.75
CA ALA A 9 2.61 20.04 14.31
C ALA A 9 1.45 20.86 13.72
N ILE A 10 1.20 20.76 12.42
CA ILE A 10 0.07 21.42 11.74
C ILE A 10 -1.26 20.87 12.26
N VAL A 11 -1.39 19.56 12.41
CA VAL A 11 -2.63 18.94 12.93
C VAL A 11 -2.88 19.34 14.36
N LEU A 12 -1.88 19.23 15.25
CA LEU A 12 -2.02 19.62 16.66
C LEU A 12 -2.24 21.14 16.81
N GLY A 13 -1.51 21.96 16.07
CA GLY A 13 -1.71 23.41 16.07
C GLY A 13 -3.09 23.81 15.56
N GLY A 14 -3.59 23.13 14.52
CA GLY A 14 -4.94 23.34 13.99
C GLY A 14 -6.03 23.03 15.01
N ILE A 15 -5.87 21.95 15.77
CA ILE A 15 -6.85 21.55 16.80
C ILE A 15 -6.76 22.45 18.02
N LEU A 16 -5.54 22.69 18.54
CA LEU A 16 -5.33 23.37 19.82
C LEU A 16 -5.41 24.91 19.71
N TRP A 17 -4.86 25.47 18.65
CA TRP A 17 -4.75 26.92 18.49
C TRP A 17 -5.90 27.52 17.66
N LEU A 18 -6.18 26.93 16.49
CA LEU A 18 -7.26 27.40 15.63
C LEU A 18 -8.64 26.86 16.02
N ARG A 19 -8.71 25.91 16.99
CA ARG A 19 -9.97 25.24 17.38
C ARG A 19 -10.77 24.66 16.21
N LEU A 20 -10.06 24.26 15.15
CA LEU A 20 -10.65 23.65 13.97
C LEU A 20 -11.18 22.26 14.31
N HIS A 21 -12.24 21.85 13.60
CA HIS A 21 -12.72 20.48 13.71
C HIS A 21 -11.58 19.51 13.40
N PRO A 22 -11.36 18.46 14.22
CA PRO A 22 -10.23 17.51 14.06
C PRO A 22 -10.09 16.96 12.63
N PHE A 23 -11.20 16.70 11.97
CA PHE A 23 -11.23 16.26 10.58
C PHE A 23 -10.60 17.28 9.63
N LEU A 24 -10.93 18.56 9.79
CA LEU A 24 -10.38 19.63 8.95
C LEU A 24 -8.88 19.81 9.16
N SER A 25 -8.41 19.71 10.40
CA SER A 25 -6.99 19.75 10.74
C SER A 25 -6.22 18.59 10.11
N LEU A 26 -6.78 17.36 10.10
CA LEU A 26 -6.19 16.21 9.43
C LEU A 26 -6.08 16.41 7.92
N VAL A 27 -7.13 16.92 7.29
CA VAL A 27 -7.13 17.21 5.84
C VAL A 27 -6.07 18.25 5.52
N LEU A 28 -5.99 19.36 6.28
CA LEU A 28 -4.97 20.39 6.11
C LEU A 28 -3.55 19.84 6.29
N GLY A 29 -3.32 19.02 7.32
CA GLY A 29 -2.05 18.34 7.55
C GLY A 29 -1.66 17.43 6.38
N ALA A 30 -2.61 16.67 5.84
CA ALA A 30 -2.38 15.81 4.68
C ALA A 30 -2.01 16.63 3.42
N PHE A 31 -2.69 17.76 3.18
CA PHE A 31 -2.36 18.68 2.09
C PHE A 31 -0.98 19.30 2.26
N ALA A 32 -0.62 19.73 3.47
CA ALA A 32 0.69 20.31 3.73
C ALA A 32 1.81 19.30 3.49
N VAL A 33 1.70 18.09 4.03
CA VAL A 33 2.68 17.02 3.81
C VAL A 33 2.73 16.62 2.34
N GLY A 34 1.57 16.41 1.71
CA GLY A 34 1.49 16.01 0.30
C GLY A 34 2.04 17.06 -0.66
N GLY A 35 1.82 18.36 -0.37
CA GLY A 35 2.33 19.47 -1.18
C GLY A 35 3.84 19.68 -1.02
N LEU A 36 4.39 19.40 0.16
CA LEU A 36 5.82 19.52 0.45
C LEU A 36 6.62 18.26 0.06
N THR A 37 5.94 17.16 -0.26
CA THR A 37 6.60 15.92 -0.67
C THR A 37 7.04 16.04 -2.13
N SER A 38 8.35 15.97 -2.37
CA SER A 38 8.95 16.00 -3.71
C SER A 38 8.44 14.84 -4.57
N ILE A 39 8.24 15.09 -5.87
CA ILE A 39 7.85 14.08 -6.87
C ILE A 39 8.85 12.93 -6.88
N ASP A 40 10.15 13.19 -6.79
CA ASP A 40 11.21 12.18 -6.76
C ASP A 40 11.07 11.19 -5.57
N ASN A 41 10.65 11.71 -4.40
CA ASN A 41 10.42 10.86 -3.23
C ASN A 41 9.20 9.97 -3.41
N ILE A 42 8.19 10.47 -4.11
CA ILE A 42 6.98 9.71 -4.44
C ILE A 42 7.31 8.61 -5.43
N GLU A 43 8.04 8.96 -6.49
CA GLU A 43 8.50 8.02 -7.52
C GLU A 43 9.32 6.89 -6.89
N LYS A 44 10.32 7.19 -6.07
CA LYS A 44 11.12 6.20 -5.34
C LYS A 44 10.27 5.29 -4.45
N SER A 45 9.32 5.86 -3.72
CA SER A 45 8.45 5.08 -2.83
C SER A 45 7.49 4.17 -3.62
N MET A 46 6.96 4.65 -4.74
CA MET A 46 6.11 3.87 -5.63
C MET A 46 6.89 2.81 -6.39
N ALA A 47 8.11 3.11 -6.87
CA ALA A 47 8.99 2.12 -7.48
C ALA A 47 9.29 0.97 -6.51
N ALA A 48 9.62 1.26 -5.26
CA ALA A 48 9.84 0.25 -4.24
C ALA A 48 8.59 -0.61 -3.99
N LYS A 49 7.40 0.01 -3.94
CA LYS A 49 6.12 -0.70 -3.78
C LYS A 49 5.82 -1.59 -4.97
N TYR A 50 5.85 -1.05 -6.20
CA TYR A 50 5.58 -1.83 -7.41
C TYR A 50 6.59 -2.95 -7.62
N HIS A 51 7.87 -2.72 -7.32
CA HIS A 51 8.88 -3.77 -7.33
C HIS A 51 8.55 -4.88 -6.32
N GLY A 52 8.18 -4.53 -5.08
CA GLY A 52 7.79 -5.51 -4.07
C GLY A 52 6.55 -6.32 -4.47
N ASP A 53 5.54 -5.67 -5.02
CA ASP A 53 4.30 -6.32 -5.46
C ASP A 53 4.54 -7.23 -6.68
N SER A 54 5.29 -6.76 -7.69
CA SER A 54 5.65 -7.55 -8.87
C SER A 54 6.53 -8.74 -8.52
N PHE A 55 7.47 -8.55 -7.59
CA PHE A 55 8.32 -9.63 -7.12
C PHE A 55 7.54 -10.70 -6.35
N ARG A 56 6.58 -10.30 -5.50
CA ARG A 56 5.68 -11.24 -4.81
C ARG A 56 4.78 -11.99 -5.77
N ALA A 57 4.24 -11.32 -6.77
CA ALA A 57 3.41 -11.94 -7.81
C ALA A 57 4.22 -12.98 -8.58
N ALA A 58 5.41 -12.63 -9.08
CA ALA A 58 6.29 -13.55 -9.80
C ALA A 58 6.65 -14.79 -8.97
N ILE A 59 7.00 -14.61 -7.69
CA ILE A 59 7.25 -15.75 -6.79
C ILE A 59 6.00 -16.61 -6.62
N ASN A 60 4.83 -16.01 -6.41
CA ASN A 60 3.60 -16.77 -6.22
C ASN A 60 3.25 -17.60 -7.46
N ASP A 61 3.36 -17.04 -8.65
CA ASP A 61 3.09 -17.75 -9.91
C ASP A 61 4.03 -18.95 -10.09
N LEU A 62 5.32 -18.77 -9.83
CA LEU A 62 6.31 -19.84 -9.90
C LEU A 62 6.06 -20.93 -8.83
N VAL A 63 5.69 -20.53 -7.61
CA VAL A 63 5.37 -21.46 -6.52
C VAL A 63 4.12 -22.27 -6.87
N ILE A 64 3.07 -21.64 -7.37
CA ILE A 64 1.83 -22.32 -7.79
C ILE A 64 2.12 -23.31 -8.91
N GLY A 65 2.91 -22.92 -9.91
CA GLY A 65 3.33 -23.81 -11.00
C GLY A 65 4.08 -25.05 -10.48
N ARG A 66 5.07 -24.83 -9.58
CA ARG A 66 5.87 -25.92 -8.99
C ARG A 66 5.04 -26.87 -8.12
N ILE A 67 4.11 -26.32 -7.33
CA ILE A 67 3.17 -27.13 -6.52
C ILE A 67 2.27 -27.96 -7.43
N GLY A 68 1.77 -27.38 -8.54
CA GLY A 68 0.96 -28.09 -9.51
C GLY A 68 1.69 -29.30 -10.13
N GLU A 69 2.97 -29.14 -10.48
CA GLU A 69 3.79 -30.23 -11.01
C GLU A 69 4.04 -31.33 -9.97
N LEU A 70 4.34 -30.97 -8.72
CA LEU A 70 4.57 -31.93 -7.65
C LEU A 70 3.31 -32.71 -7.30
N LYS A 71 2.15 -32.07 -7.27
CA LYS A 71 0.84 -32.72 -7.10
C LYS A 71 0.55 -33.74 -8.20
N LYS A 72 0.82 -33.40 -9.47
CA LYS A 72 0.65 -34.34 -10.60
C LYS A 72 1.56 -35.55 -10.48
N LYS A 73 2.74 -35.38 -9.87
CA LYS A 73 3.72 -36.48 -9.66
C LYS A 73 3.50 -37.23 -8.34
N GLY A 74 2.48 -36.91 -7.55
CA GLY A 74 2.18 -37.56 -6.27
C GLY A 74 3.28 -37.40 -5.22
N LYS A 75 4.15 -36.38 -5.33
CA LYS A 75 5.25 -36.14 -4.39
C LYS A 75 4.80 -35.23 -3.23
N PRO A 76 5.20 -35.57 -1.98
CA PRO A 76 4.97 -34.66 -0.87
C PRO A 76 5.74 -33.34 -1.09
N PHE A 77 5.15 -32.21 -0.70
CA PHE A 77 5.76 -30.91 -0.84
C PHE A 77 5.53 -30.04 0.40
N ASP A 78 6.51 -29.20 0.72
CA ASP A 78 6.40 -28.13 1.70
C ASP A 78 6.47 -26.78 0.96
N GLU A 79 5.38 -26.02 1.04
CA GLU A 79 5.29 -24.71 0.38
C GLU A 79 6.40 -23.75 0.82
N ARG A 80 6.83 -23.81 2.08
CA ARG A 80 7.89 -22.93 2.62
C ARG A 80 9.23 -23.20 1.94
N ILE A 81 9.53 -24.49 1.71
CA ILE A 81 10.77 -24.90 1.04
C ILE A 81 10.72 -24.47 -0.43
N ILE A 82 9.61 -24.75 -1.11
CA ILE A 82 9.43 -24.35 -2.51
C ILE A 82 9.59 -22.84 -2.66
N ARG A 83 8.98 -22.04 -1.79
CA ARG A 83 9.05 -20.58 -1.82
C ARG A 83 10.49 -20.07 -1.61
N LYS A 84 11.27 -20.70 -0.74
CA LYS A 84 12.69 -20.37 -0.55
C LYS A 84 13.50 -20.70 -1.80
N THR A 85 13.32 -21.87 -2.37
CA THR A 85 14.04 -22.33 -3.58
C THR A 85 13.73 -21.44 -4.77
N VAL A 86 12.45 -21.16 -5.04
CA VAL A 86 12.02 -20.26 -6.12
C VAL A 86 12.62 -18.85 -5.96
N LYS A 87 12.66 -18.33 -4.73
CA LYS A 87 13.28 -17.02 -4.48
C LYS A 87 14.78 -16.99 -4.77
N GLN A 88 15.48 -18.10 -4.59
CA GLN A 88 16.91 -18.25 -4.92
C GLN A 88 17.14 -18.49 -6.42
N GLU A 89 16.23 -19.24 -7.07
CA GLU A 89 16.29 -19.56 -8.49
C GLU A 89 16.00 -18.35 -9.40
N LEU A 90 15.32 -17.30 -8.91
CA LEU A 90 15.06 -16.10 -9.70
C LEU A 90 16.38 -15.48 -10.19
N THR A 91 16.55 -15.51 -11.49
CA THR A 91 17.76 -15.01 -12.17
C THR A 91 17.90 -13.50 -11.94
N GLN A 92 19.14 -13.01 -11.86
CA GLN A 92 19.39 -11.57 -11.68
C GLN A 92 18.76 -10.73 -12.81
N THR A 93 18.77 -11.24 -14.04
CA THR A 93 18.14 -10.59 -15.20
C THR A 93 16.61 -10.41 -15.03
N GLU A 94 15.92 -11.39 -14.39
CA GLU A 94 14.49 -11.27 -14.12
C GLU A 94 14.21 -10.25 -13.01
N LYS A 95 15.04 -10.20 -11.98
CA LYS A 95 14.96 -9.18 -10.93
C LYS A 95 15.16 -7.78 -11.50
N ASP A 96 16.11 -7.60 -12.41
CA ASP A 96 16.39 -6.32 -13.05
C ASP A 96 15.23 -5.88 -13.97
N LYS A 97 14.64 -6.81 -14.71
CA LYS A 97 13.41 -6.53 -15.50
C LYS A 97 12.23 -6.12 -14.62
N LEU A 98 12.01 -6.82 -13.49
CA LEU A 98 10.95 -6.46 -12.55
C LEU A 98 11.18 -5.07 -11.94
N LYS A 99 12.44 -4.72 -11.67
CA LYS A 99 12.82 -3.41 -11.15
C LYS A 99 12.58 -2.32 -12.20
N SER A 100 13.07 -2.48 -13.42
CA SER A 100 12.87 -1.53 -14.52
C SER A 100 11.39 -1.29 -14.81
N ASN A 101 10.57 -2.34 -14.86
CA ASN A 101 9.13 -2.21 -15.05
C ASN A 101 8.45 -1.48 -13.88
N ALA A 102 8.93 -1.68 -12.66
CA ALA A 102 8.40 -0.99 -11.48
C ALA A 102 8.75 0.50 -11.50
N GLU A 103 9.97 0.86 -11.93
CA GLU A 103 10.41 2.25 -12.08
C GLU A 103 9.58 2.97 -13.16
N ALA A 104 9.37 2.36 -14.32
CA ALA A 104 8.54 2.92 -15.38
C ALA A 104 7.08 3.16 -14.94
N LYS A 105 6.50 2.21 -14.19
CA LYS A 105 5.17 2.37 -13.60
C LYS A 105 5.11 3.46 -12.54
N ALA A 106 6.15 3.61 -11.74
CA ALA A 106 6.23 4.65 -10.72
C ALA A 106 6.33 6.04 -11.34
N GLU A 107 7.12 6.19 -12.40
CA GLU A 107 7.25 7.44 -13.14
C GLU A 107 5.91 7.85 -13.78
N SER A 108 5.21 6.91 -14.45
CA SER A 108 3.89 7.20 -15.02
C SER A 108 2.89 7.58 -13.93
N TYR A 109 2.88 6.85 -12.79
CA TYR A 109 2.01 7.18 -11.67
C TYR A 109 2.29 8.58 -11.10
N ALA A 110 3.56 8.97 -10.98
CA ALA A 110 3.95 10.27 -10.46
C ALA A 110 3.52 11.42 -11.40
N LYS A 111 3.55 11.18 -12.72
CA LYS A 111 3.12 12.14 -13.74
C LYS A 111 1.59 12.28 -13.80
N ASP A 112 0.88 11.16 -13.76
CA ASP A 112 -0.58 11.11 -13.98
C ASP A 112 -1.37 11.51 -12.73
N ASN A 113 -0.78 11.38 -11.54
CA ASN A 113 -1.49 11.61 -10.29
C ASN A 113 -1.02 12.90 -9.60
N THR A 114 -1.87 13.92 -9.63
CA THR A 114 -1.67 15.15 -8.88
C THR A 114 -1.66 14.88 -7.36
N THR A 115 -1.08 15.80 -6.59
CA THR A 115 -1.08 15.72 -5.11
C THR A 115 -2.50 15.58 -4.55
N LEU A 116 -3.47 16.31 -5.12
CA LEU A 116 -4.87 16.21 -4.73
C LEU A 116 -5.45 14.82 -4.98
N SER A 117 -5.23 14.27 -6.18
CA SER A 117 -5.71 12.93 -6.55
C SER A 117 -5.17 11.86 -5.61
N ARG A 118 -3.88 11.92 -5.27
CA ARG A 118 -3.23 10.99 -4.34
C ARG A 118 -3.79 11.06 -2.92
N ILE A 119 -3.99 12.28 -2.40
CA ILE A 119 -4.57 12.48 -1.07
C ILE A 119 -6.00 11.94 -1.04
N THR A 120 -6.81 12.26 -2.04
CA THR A 120 -8.19 11.80 -2.14
C THR A 120 -8.29 10.28 -2.26
N ALA A 121 -7.44 9.66 -3.07
CA ALA A 121 -7.40 8.20 -3.22
C ALA A 121 -6.98 7.49 -1.92
N ALA A 122 -5.94 8.00 -1.23
CA ALA A 122 -5.49 7.45 0.04
C ALA A 122 -6.56 7.59 1.13
N PHE A 123 -7.20 8.75 1.20
CA PHE A 123 -8.29 9.04 2.12
C PHE A 123 -9.51 8.14 1.84
N GLY A 124 -9.94 8.05 0.58
CA GLY A 124 -11.06 7.20 0.16
C GLY A 124 -10.83 5.72 0.47
N SER A 125 -9.60 5.22 0.21
CA SER A 125 -9.21 3.84 0.56
C SER A 125 -9.28 3.58 2.07
N THR A 126 -8.82 4.52 2.89
CA THR A 126 -8.85 4.40 4.35
C THR A 126 -10.27 4.48 4.87
N CYS A 127 -11.05 5.47 4.42
CA CYS A 127 -12.46 5.63 4.78
C CYS A 127 -13.29 4.41 4.38
N GLY A 128 -13.05 3.83 3.21
CA GLY A 128 -13.74 2.62 2.76
C GLY A 128 -13.50 1.44 3.69
N LYS A 129 -12.26 1.21 4.09
CA LYS A 129 -11.90 0.12 5.02
C LYS A 129 -12.52 0.30 6.40
N ILE A 130 -12.42 1.50 6.96
CA ILE A 130 -12.98 1.82 8.29
C ILE A 130 -14.52 1.83 8.24
N GLY A 131 -15.09 2.38 7.16
CA GLY A 131 -16.55 2.44 6.96
C GLY A 131 -17.20 1.07 6.97
N ILE A 132 -16.58 0.07 6.33
CA ILE A 132 -17.09 -1.31 6.36
C ILE A 132 -17.08 -1.87 7.79
N LEU A 133 -16.02 -1.65 8.56
CA LEU A 133 -15.94 -2.10 9.95
C LEU A 133 -17.01 -1.45 10.83
N ILE A 134 -17.24 -0.14 10.68
CA ILE A 134 -18.28 0.59 11.40
C ILE A 134 -19.66 0.09 11.01
N ALA A 135 -19.93 -0.10 9.71
CA ALA A 135 -21.19 -0.61 9.22
C ALA A 135 -21.51 -2.01 9.80
N MET A 136 -20.52 -2.91 9.79
CA MET A 136 -20.68 -4.24 10.40
C MET A 136 -20.93 -4.16 11.91
N ALA A 137 -20.19 -3.31 12.63
CA ALA A 137 -20.41 -3.11 14.06
C ALA A 137 -21.82 -2.57 14.36
N CYS A 138 -22.33 -1.64 13.55
CA CYS A 138 -23.69 -1.12 13.68
C CYS A 138 -24.76 -2.21 13.44
N VAL A 139 -24.57 -3.04 12.42
CA VAL A 139 -25.49 -4.17 12.13
C VAL A 139 -25.52 -5.15 13.30
N ILE A 140 -24.36 -5.56 13.80
CA ILE A 140 -24.25 -6.47 14.94
C ILE A 140 -24.90 -5.85 16.18
N GLY A 141 -24.62 -4.57 16.47
CA GLY A 141 -25.22 -3.86 17.60
C GLY A 141 -26.74 -3.80 17.51
N ARG A 142 -27.28 -3.56 16.31
CA ARG A 142 -28.76 -3.58 16.09
C ARG A 142 -29.37 -4.97 16.28
N CYS A 143 -28.69 -6.00 15.78
CA CYS A 143 -29.15 -7.38 15.95
C CYS A 143 -29.19 -7.80 17.43
N LEU A 144 -28.16 -7.41 18.21
CA LEU A 144 -28.10 -7.69 19.63
C LEU A 144 -29.16 -6.94 20.44
N LEU A 145 -29.51 -5.69 20.05
CA LEU A 145 -30.55 -4.89 20.71
C LEU A 145 -31.98 -5.35 20.34
N ALA A 146 -32.14 -6.02 19.22
CA ALA A 146 -33.44 -6.53 18.74
C ALA A 146 -33.75 -7.96 19.19
N SER A 147 -32.79 -8.65 19.81
CA SER A 147 -32.90 -9.99 20.39
C SER A 147 -33.23 -9.93 21.86
#